data_559ae5525b9d2656e3a35533a70c00ec
#
_entry.id   559ae5525b9d2656e3a35533a70c00ec
#
_cell.length_a   1.000
_cell.length_b   1.000
_cell.length_c   1.000
_cell.angle_alpha   90.00
_cell.angle_beta   90.00
_cell.angle_gamma   90.00
#
_symmetry.space_group_name_H-M   'P 1'
#
loop_
_entity.id
_entity.type
_entity.pdbx_description
1 polymer ?
#
loop_
_entity_poly.entity_id
_entity_poly.type
_entity_poly.pdbx_seq_one_letter_code
_entity_poly.pdbx_strand_id
1 'polypeptide(L)'
;GKAVRIATVAVAHGNLSVTVSTEKEVVQPPAFSQGETLVKETQTLRVEEEQGQLMLLPGAATIGDLVSVLNAIGATPRDVIAILQAIKESGALYGELEII
;
A
#
# COMPACT_ATOMS: atom_id res chain seq x y z
N GLY A 1 -13.99 5.65 -0.97
CA GLY A 1 -13.34 6.92 -1.28
C GLY A 1 -11.84 6.79 -1.38
N LYS A 2 -11.18 7.87 -1.79
CA LYS A 2 -9.73 7.88 -1.97
C LYS A 2 -8.95 7.70 -0.66
N ALA A 3 -9.61 7.90 0.47
CA ALA A 3 -9.00 7.78 1.78
C ALA A 3 -9.08 6.37 2.37
N VAL A 4 -9.58 5.39 1.62
CA VAL A 4 -9.62 4.01 2.07
C VAL A 4 -8.19 3.49 2.17
N ARG A 5 -7.82 2.99 3.34
CA ARG A 5 -6.49 2.50 3.62
C ARG A 5 -6.36 1.02 3.27
N ILE A 6 -5.16 0.64 2.90
CA ILE A 6 -4.82 -0.73 2.54
C ILE A 6 -3.93 -1.32 3.63
N ALA A 7 -4.30 -2.50 4.11
CA ALA A 7 -3.45 -3.25 5.04
C ALA A 7 -2.31 -3.93 4.28
N THR A 8 -1.41 -4.55 5.04
CA THR A 8 -0.34 -5.38 4.47
C THR A 8 -0.94 -6.45 3.58
N VAL A 9 -0.57 -6.44 2.30
CA VAL A 9 -1.13 -7.35 1.31
C VAL A 9 -0.18 -7.47 0.12
N ALA A 10 -0.22 -8.59 -0.55
CA ALA A 10 0.48 -8.80 -1.81
C ALA A 10 -0.51 -9.34 -2.84
N VAL A 11 -0.61 -8.68 -3.98
CA VAL A 11 -1.52 -9.03 -5.06
C VAL A 11 -0.75 -9.02 -6.37
N ALA A 12 -0.98 -10.03 -7.19
CA ALA A 12 -0.42 -10.10 -8.53
C ALA A 12 -1.55 -10.16 -9.55
N HIS A 13 -1.41 -9.42 -10.62
CA HIS A 13 -2.36 -9.42 -11.74
C HIS A 13 -1.59 -9.23 -13.04
N GLY A 14 -1.68 -10.22 -13.93
CA GLY A 14 -0.93 -10.18 -15.18
C GLY A 14 0.57 -10.07 -14.90
N ASN A 15 1.19 -9.03 -15.44
CA ASN A 15 2.61 -8.75 -15.23
C ASN A 15 2.87 -7.72 -14.11
N LEU A 16 1.84 -7.36 -13.36
CA LEU A 16 1.95 -6.41 -12.26
C LEU A 16 1.91 -7.12 -10.92
N SER A 17 2.75 -6.67 -10.00
CA SER A 17 2.77 -7.15 -8.63
C SER A 17 2.68 -5.96 -7.69
N VAL A 18 1.69 -5.97 -6.81
CA VAL A 18 1.45 -4.89 -5.84
C VAL A 18 1.68 -5.45 -4.45
N THR A 19 2.53 -4.81 -3.70
CA THR A 19 2.81 -5.19 -2.32
C THR A 19 2.70 -3.97 -1.42
N VAL A 20 1.92 -4.09 -0.36
CA VAL A 20 1.90 -3.12 0.73
C VAL A 20 2.53 -3.78 1.93
N SER A 21 3.65 -3.26 2.37
CA SER A 21 4.35 -3.76 3.55
C SER A 21 4.27 -2.76 4.68
N THR A 22 4.20 -3.28 5.90
CA THR A 22 4.18 -2.45 7.10
C THR A 22 5.42 -2.77 7.91
N GLU A 23 6.20 -1.73 8.22
CA GLU A 23 7.34 -1.84 9.10
C GLU A 23 7.02 -1.16 10.43
N LYS A 24 7.40 -1.83 11.51
CA LYS A 24 7.27 -1.28 12.85
C LYS A 24 8.64 -0.90 13.36
N GLU A 25 8.79 0.35 13.70
CA GLU A 25 10.01 0.84 14.30
C GLU A 25 9.73 1.19 15.77
N VAL A 26 10.51 0.61 16.66
CA VAL A 26 10.42 0.93 18.08
C VAL A 26 11.43 2.04 18.35
N VAL A 27 10.92 3.22 18.66
CA VAL A 27 11.75 4.36 19.02
C VAL A 27 11.82 4.43 20.54
N GLN A 28 13.01 4.18 21.09
CA GLN A 28 13.23 4.28 22.52
C GLN A 28 13.77 5.66 22.88
N PRO A 29 13.31 6.26 23.97
CA PRO A 29 13.87 7.53 24.42
C PRO A 29 15.33 7.36 24.87
N PRO A 30 16.11 8.46 24.89
CA PRO A 30 17.48 8.41 25.40
C PRO A 30 17.54 7.87 26.83
N ALA A 31 18.68 7.30 27.21
CA ALA A 31 18.86 6.52 28.43
C ALA A 31 18.45 7.24 29.72
N PHE A 32 18.50 8.54 29.78
CA PHE A 32 18.14 9.33 30.97
C PHE A 32 16.89 10.18 30.78
N SER A 33 16.16 9.91 29.73
CA SER A 33 14.91 10.60 29.44
C SER A 33 13.75 9.86 30.11
N GLN A 34 12.73 10.60 30.52
CA GLN A 34 11.49 10.04 31.06
C GLN A 34 10.43 9.81 29.98
N GLY A 35 10.83 9.79 28.72
CA GLY A 35 9.93 9.54 27.61
C GLY A 35 9.46 8.10 27.54
N GLU A 36 8.32 7.91 26.90
CA GLU A 36 7.78 6.59 26.65
C GLU A 36 8.38 5.99 25.38
N THR A 37 8.42 4.65 25.34
CA THR A 37 8.77 3.92 24.12
C THR A 37 7.65 4.11 23.12
N LEU A 38 7.98 4.58 21.91
CA LEU A 38 7.02 4.78 20.84
C LEU A 38 7.21 3.69 19.78
N VAL A 39 6.10 3.14 19.34
CA VAL A 39 6.09 2.23 18.20
C VAL A 39 5.57 3.02 17.01
N LYS A 40 6.42 3.19 16.01
CA LYS A 40 6.08 3.88 14.78
C LYS A 40 5.84 2.85 13.68
N GLU A 41 4.66 2.91 13.08
CA GLU A 41 4.34 2.08 11.93
C GLU A 41 4.51 2.91 10.66
N THR A 42 5.26 2.37 9.71
CA THR A 42 5.40 2.95 8.39
C THR A 42 4.97 1.94 7.36
N GLN A 43 4.28 2.41 6.33
CA GLN A 43 3.86 1.57 5.24
C GLN A 43 4.61 1.96 3.96
N THR A 44 4.85 0.99 3.12
CA THR A 44 5.46 1.21 1.82
C THR A 44 4.63 0.50 0.77
N LEU A 45 4.22 1.24 -0.24
CA LEU A 45 3.56 0.69 -1.41
C LEU A 45 4.61 0.39 -2.47
N ARG A 46 4.65 -0.85 -2.93
CA ARG A 46 5.54 -1.29 -4.00
C ARG A 46 4.72 -1.83 -5.15
N VAL A 47 4.92 -1.26 -6.32
CA VAL A 47 4.32 -1.76 -7.56
C VAL A 47 5.46 -2.12 -8.51
N GLU A 48 5.48 -3.37 -8.92
CA GLU A 48 6.53 -3.91 -9.77
C GLU A 48 5.91 -4.49 -11.03
N GLU A 49 6.52 -4.14 -12.17
CA GLU A 49 6.16 -4.71 -13.46
C GLU A 49 7.21 -5.73 -13.87
N GLU A 50 6.76 -6.83 -14.47
CA GLU A 50 7.63 -7.93 -14.88
C GLU A 50 8.78 -7.48 -15.80
N GLN A 51 8.59 -6.43 -16.57
CA GLN A 51 9.62 -5.90 -17.47
C GLN A 51 10.57 -4.92 -16.80
N GLY A 52 10.58 -4.84 -15.49
CA GLY A 52 11.60 -4.12 -14.74
C GLY A 52 11.24 -2.75 -14.22
N GLN A 53 10.05 -2.23 -14.47
CA GLN A 53 9.61 -0.99 -13.83
C GLN A 53 9.23 -1.27 -12.38
N LEU A 54 9.72 -0.42 -11.50
CA LEU A 54 9.47 -0.53 -10.07
C LEU A 54 9.13 0.85 -9.53
N MET A 55 7.99 0.96 -8.86
CA MET A 55 7.58 2.17 -8.15
C MET A 55 7.49 1.86 -6.66
N LEU A 56 8.18 2.66 -5.85
CA LEU A 56 8.11 2.60 -4.40
C LEU A 56 7.57 3.92 -3.89
N LEU A 57 6.55 3.84 -3.04
CA LEU A 57 5.95 5.04 -2.45
C LEU A 57 5.88 4.86 -0.94
N PRO A 58 6.87 5.36 -0.19
CA PRO A 58 6.87 5.27 1.27
C PRO A 58 5.72 6.05 1.88
N GLY A 59 5.08 5.48 2.88
CA GLY A 59 3.96 6.11 3.56
C GLY A 59 2.64 6.02 2.83
N ALA A 60 2.62 5.45 1.63
CA ALA A 60 1.41 5.33 0.82
C ALA A 60 0.69 4.02 1.13
N ALA A 61 -0.53 4.13 1.60
CA ALA A 61 -1.36 2.98 1.93
C ALA A 61 -2.82 3.22 1.67
N THR A 62 -3.16 4.17 0.80
CA THR A 62 -4.53 4.44 0.41
C THR A 62 -4.78 3.97 -1.02
N ILE A 63 -6.07 3.75 -1.34
CA ILE A 63 -6.47 3.40 -2.70
C ILE A 63 -6.10 4.52 -3.68
N GLY A 64 -6.25 5.78 -3.26
CA GLY A 64 -5.87 6.90 -4.11
C GLY A 64 -4.39 6.86 -4.50
N ASP A 65 -3.53 6.55 -3.54
CA ASP A 65 -2.09 6.41 -3.80
C ASP A 65 -1.82 5.25 -4.76
N LEU A 66 -2.47 4.11 -4.54
CA LEU A 66 -2.31 2.95 -5.41
C LEU A 66 -2.74 3.24 -6.84
N VAL A 67 -3.89 3.87 -7.03
CA VAL A 67 -4.38 4.23 -8.36
C VAL A 67 -3.41 5.17 -9.05
N SER A 68 -2.88 6.16 -8.32
CA SER A 68 -1.89 7.09 -8.88
C SER A 68 -0.63 6.38 -9.35
N VAL A 69 -0.11 5.44 -8.56
CA VAL A 69 1.09 4.67 -8.92
C VAL A 69 0.81 3.76 -10.12
N LEU A 70 -0.33 3.08 -10.13
CA LEU A 70 -0.70 2.22 -11.25
C LEU A 70 -0.84 3.01 -12.56
N ASN A 71 -1.42 4.20 -12.49
CA ASN A 71 -1.50 5.07 -13.66
C ASN A 71 -0.11 5.52 -14.12
N ALA A 72 0.77 5.83 -13.18
CA ALA A 72 2.14 6.25 -13.51
C ALA A 72 2.94 5.15 -14.20
N ILE A 73 2.69 3.89 -13.84
CA ILE A 73 3.37 2.74 -14.44
C ILE A 73 2.72 2.29 -15.76
N GLY A 74 1.58 2.86 -16.11
CA GLY A 74 0.91 2.58 -17.39
C GLY A 74 -0.11 1.45 -17.33
N ALA A 75 -0.61 1.09 -16.16
CA ALA A 75 -1.65 0.08 -16.04
C ALA A 75 -2.94 0.52 -16.73
N THR A 76 -3.64 -0.43 -17.33
CA THR A 76 -4.94 -0.14 -17.95
C THR A 76 -6.01 0.01 -16.87
N PRO A 77 -7.14 0.68 -17.16
CA PRO A 77 -8.25 0.74 -16.20
C PRO A 77 -8.75 -0.64 -15.78
N ARG A 78 -8.73 -1.60 -16.66
CA ARG A 78 -9.11 -2.98 -16.35
C ARG A 78 -8.16 -3.61 -15.33
N ASP A 79 -6.85 -3.38 -15.47
CA ASP A 79 -5.86 -3.87 -14.52
C ASP A 79 -6.05 -3.22 -13.15
N VAL A 80 -6.30 -1.92 -13.12
CA VAL A 80 -6.54 -1.19 -11.87
C VAL A 80 -7.74 -1.78 -11.13
N ILE A 81 -8.85 -1.99 -11.84
CA ILE A 81 -10.06 -2.55 -11.25
C ILE A 81 -9.80 -3.96 -10.72
N ALA A 82 -9.11 -4.80 -11.49
CA ALA A 82 -8.82 -6.16 -11.07
C ALA A 82 -7.95 -6.20 -9.81
N ILE A 83 -6.96 -5.33 -9.72
CA ILE A 83 -6.09 -5.23 -8.54
C ILE A 83 -6.88 -4.77 -7.33
N LEU A 84 -7.73 -3.76 -7.49
CA LEU A 84 -8.57 -3.26 -6.38
C LEU A 84 -9.54 -4.34 -5.89
N GLN A 85 -10.13 -5.10 -6.79
CA GLN A 85 -11.01 -6.21 -6.42
C GLN A 85 -10.26 -7.29 -5.66
N ALA A 86 -9.05 -7.64 -6.10
CA ALA A 86 -8.23 -8.64 -5.43
C ALA A 86 -7.86 -8.19 -4.01
N ILE A 87 -7.53 -6.92 -3.82
CA ILE A 87 -7.24 -6.37 -2.50
C ILE A 87 -8.49 -6.43 -1.61
N LYS A 88 -9.63 -6.05 -2.15
CA LYS A 88 -10.90 -6.10 -1.42
C LYS A 88 -11.23 -7.54 -0.99
N GLU A 89 -11.09 -8.50 -1.89
CA GLU A 89 -11.38 -9.90 -1.61
C GLU A 89 -10.41 -10.48 -0.56
N SER A 90 -9.21 -9.96 -0.46
CA SER A 90 -8.25 -10.39 0.56
C SER A 90 -8.60 -9.88 1.96
N GLY A 91 -9.55 -8.95 2.08
CA GLY A 91 -9.90 -8.33 3.35
C GLY A 91 -8.94 -7.23 3.79
N ALA A 92 -8.06 -6.77 2.92
CA ALA A 92 -7.02 -5.81 3.27
C ALA A 92 -7.45 -4.35 3.20
N LEU A 93 -8.72 -4.06 2.95
CA LEU A 93 -9.23 -2.69 2.92
C LEU A 93 -9.84 -2.31 4.26
N TYR A 94 -9.45 -1.13 4.75
CA TYR A 94 -10.04 -0.50 5.93
C TYR A 94 -10.89 0.68 5.49
N GLY A 95 -12.14 0.71 5.93
CA GLY A 95 -13.09 1.73 5.57
C GLY A 95 -14.06 1.24 4.50
N GLU A 96 -14.94 2.13 4.06
CA GLU A 96 -15.92 1.79 3.03
C GLU A 96 -15.35 2.07 1.65
N LEU A 97 -15.36 1.05 0.81
CA LEU A 97 -15.08 1.18 -0.60
C LEU A 97 -16.40 1.02 -1.35
N GLU A 98 -16.93 2.13 -1.86
CA GLU A 98 -18.07 2.07 -2.76
C GLU A 98 -17.55 2.02 -4.19
N ILE A 99 -17.83 0.91 -4.86
CA ILE A 99 -17.60 0.76 -6.28
C ILE A 99 -18.96 0.93 -6.94
N ILE A 100 -19.13 2.04 -7.58
CA ILE A 100 -20.37 2.35 -8.30
C ILE A 100 -20.16 2.06 -9.77
#